data_e1d0b2ae193dcbfc7d7881e6bba7dc1d
#
_entry.id   e1d0b2ae193dcbfc7d7881e6bba7dc1d
#
_cell.length_a   1.000
_cell.length_b   1.000
_cell.length_c   1.000
_cell.angle_alpha   90.00
_cell.angle_beta   90.00
_cell.angle_gamma   90.00
#
_symmetry.space_group_name_H-M   'P 1'
#
loop_
_entity.id
_entity.type
_entity.pdbx_description
1 polymer ?
#
loop_
_entity_poly.entity_id
_entity_poly.type
_entity_poly.pdbx_seq_one_letter_code
_entity_poly.pdbx_strand_id
1 'polypeptide(L)'
;MKHVLYGKCVKCGKTYDAVPDLTNCECGGILDIVYDYDYIRTRLTKEKLAARQDHTMWRYRELLPVEEDTPNTPLRVGWSPLYEEPRLAEQLGLKRLWVKDDGQNPTASLKDRASAMAVAKAREAGAKVIACSSTGNAASSLAGNAAAAGLKTYIFVPSRAPKGKVA
;
A
#
# COMPACT_ATOMS: atom_id res chain seq x y z
N MET A 1 10.51 8.46 11.14
CA MET A 1 10.22 8.92 9.73
C MET A 1 10.35 10.43 9.65
N LYS A 2 11.46 10.97 9.08
CA LYS A 2 11.65 12.45 8.97
C LYS A 2 10.71 13.13 7.97
N HIS A 3 10.18 12.39 7.03
CA HIS A 3 9.29 12.85 5.96
C HIS A 3 7.81 12.77 6.31
N VAL A 4 7.46 12.26 7.49
CA VAL A 4 6.09 12.21 8.01
C VAL A 4 5.97 13.17 9.18
N LEU A 5 4.99 14.08 9.12
CA LEU A 5 4.77 15.07 10.19
C LEU A 5 3.86 14.49 11.28
N TYR A 6 2.68 13.99 10.90
CA TYR A 6 1.68 13.47 11.83
C TYR A 6 0.56 12.72 11.10
N GLY A 7 -0.27 11.99 11.83
CA GLY A 7 -1.56 11.50 11.36
C GLY A 7 -2.67 12.51 11.66
N LYS A 8 -3.55 12.78 10.71
CA LYS A 8 -4.68 13.71 10.87
C LYS A 8 -6.01 13.00 10.63
N CYS A 9 -6.93 13.11 11.56
CA CYS A 9 -8.25 12.54 11.41
C CYS A 9 -9.04 13.27 10.31
N VAL A 10 -9.53 12.51 9.33
CA VAL A 10 -10.33 13.07 8.23
C VAL A 10 -11.71 13.55 8.66
N LYS A 11 -12.21 13.09 9.83
CA LYS A 11 -13.55 13.43 10.35
C LYS A 11 -13.55 14.65 11.27
N CYS A 12 -12.64 14.71 12.24
CA CYS A 12 -12.65 15.77 13.25
C CYS A 12 -11.41 16.67 13.22
N GLY A 13 -10.41 16.37 12.37
CA GLY A 13 -9.19 17.18 12.23
C GLY A 13 -8.16 16.98 13.36
N LYS A 14 -8.44 16.19 14.41
CA LYS A 14 -7.48 15.91 15.50
C LYS A 14 -6.21 15.27 14.93
N THR A 15 -5.06 15.69 15.43
CA THR A 15 -3.74 15.20 15.00
C THR A 15 -3.14 14.27 16.04
N TYR A 16 -2.27 13.36 15.58
CA TYR A 16 -1.61 12.33 16.37
C TYR A 16 -0.19 12.12 15.84
N ASP A 17 0.72 11.74 16.71
CA ASP A 17 2.02 11.26 16.27
C ASP A 17 1.85 10.04 15.34
N ALA A 18 2.65 9.98 14.29
CA ALA A 18 2.59 8.88 13.33
C ALA A 18 3.29 7.63 13.88
N VAL A 19 2.60 6.91 14.77
CA VAL A 19 3.07 5.66 15.37
C VAL A 19 2.49 4.44 14.65
N PRO A 20 3.19 3.28 14.62
CA PRO A 20 2.83 2.15 13.78
C PRO A 20 1.46 1.53 14.07
N ASP A 21 1.00 1.56 15.30
CA ASP A 21 -0.20 0.88 15.78
C ASP A 21 -1.44 1.79 15.82
N LEU A 22 -1.29 3.08 15.56
CA LEU A 22 -2.40 4.02 15.56
C LEU A 22 -3.04 4.12 14.16
N THR A 23 -4.22 3.57 14.00
CA THR A 23 -4.95 3.55 12.73
C THR A 23 -6.23 4.38 12.71
N ASN A 24 -6.84 4.59 13.86
CA ASN A 24 -8.12 5.29 13.99
C ASN A 24 -8.08 6.37 15.06
N CYS A 25 -8.86 7.43 14.82
CA CYS A 25 -9.11 8.47 15.82
C CYS A 25 -10.13 7.99 16.87
N GLU A 26 -10.07 8.55 18.07
CA GLU A 26 -11.07 8.35 19.14
C GLU A 26 -12.51 8.62 18.69
N CYS A 27 -12.71 9.50 17.70
CA CYS A 27 -14.03 9.77 17.12
C CYS A 27 -14.48 8.70 16.09
N GLY A 28 -13.71 7.63 15.89
CA GLY A 28 -13.95 6.59 14.89
C GLY A 28 -13.60 6.98 13.45
N GLY A 29 -12.99 8.16 13.22
CA GLY A 29 -12.49 8.56 11.90
C GLY A 29 -11.15 7.90 11.58
N ILE A 30 -10.87 7.67 10.31
CA ILE A 30 -9.56 7.19 9.85
C ILE A 30 -8.52 8.32 9.92
N LEU A 31 -7.26 7.94 10.05
CA LEU A 31 -6.14 8.87 10.06
C LEU A 31 -5.50 8.91 8.68
N ASP A 32 -5.34 10.11 8.15
CA ASP A 32 -4.56 10.40 6.96
C ASP A 32 -3.13 10.81 7.37
N ILE A 33 -2.15 10.38 6.60
CA ILE A 33 -0.75 10.70 6.88
C ILE A 33 -0.40 12.04 6.22
N VAL A 34 0.10 12.96 7.02
CA VAL A 34 0.56 14.27 6.56
C VAL A 34 2.08 14.26 6.42
N TYR A 35 2.54 14.55 5.22
CA TYR A 35 3.96 14.51 4.85
C TYR A 35 4.59 15.90 4.85
N ASP A 36 5.89 15.96 5.18
CA ASP A 36 6.74 17.12 4.93
C ASP A 36 7.22 17.11 3.47
N TYR A 37 6.42 17.70 2.59
CA TYR A 37 6.75 17.76 1.16
C TYR A 37 7.98 18.62 0.86
N ASP A 38 8.32 19.59 1.69
CA ASP A 38 9.52 20.40 1.49
C ASP A 38 10.78 19.58 1.79
N TYR A 39 10.76 18.81 2.89
CA TYR A 39 11.80 17.83 3.15
C TYR A 39 11.89 16.77 2.02
N ILE A 40 10.76 16.22 1.56
CA ILE A 40 10.75 15.23 0.48
C ILE A 40 11.37 15.78 -0.80
N ARG A 41 11.08 17.01 -1.19
CA ARG A 41 11.65 17.66 -2.39
C ARG A 41 13.17 17.74 -2.34
N THR A 42 13.78 17.82 -1.16
CA THR A 42 15.25 17.80 -1.03
C THR A 42 15.84 16.40 -1.30
N ARG A 43 15.06 15.35 -1.14
CA ARG A 43 15.51 13.94 -1.21
C ARG A 43 15.12 13.25 -2.52
N LEU A 44 13.94 13.54 -3.05
CA LEU A 44 13.36 12.92 -4.23
C LEU A 44 13.15 13.96 -5.33
N THR A 45 13.92 13.82 -6.43
CA THR A 45 13.74 14.57 -7.68
C THR A 45 13.40 13.62 -8.83
N LYS A 46 12.96 14.16 -9.96
CA LYS A 46 12.65 13.36 -11.17
C LYS A 46 13.90 12.60 -11.65
N GLU A 47 15.07 13.24 -11.60
CA GLU A 47 16.34 12.67 -12.03
C GLU A 47 16.76 11.52 -11.10
N LYS A 48 16.69 11.73 -9.78
CA LYS A 48 16.96 10.67 -8.80
C LYS A 48 16.02 9.50 -8.96
N LEU A 49 14.72 9.76 -9.19
CA LEU A 49 13.73 8.71 -9.39
C LEU A 49 13.99 7.94 -10.69
N ALA A 50 14.36 8.62 -11.76
CA ALA A 50 14.70 7.98 -13.05
C ALA A 50 15.95 7.09 -12.94
N ALA A 51 16.93 7.47 -12.11
CA ALA A 51 18.16 6.69 -11.91
C ALA A 51 17.98 5.46 -11.01
N ARG A 52 16.83 5.30 -10.31
CA ARG A 52 16.60 4.16 -9.41
C ARG A 52 16.43 2.86 -10.17
N GLN A 53 17.17 1.83 -9.75
CA GLN A 53 17.07 0.47 -10.27
C GLN A 53 15.96 -0.36 -9.58
N ASP A 54 15.38 0.13 -8.50
CA ASP A 54 14.24 -0.51 -7.86
C ASP A 54 12.97 -0.33 -8.71
N HIS A 55 12.51 -1.42 -9.30
CA HIS A 55 11.30 -1.51 -10.12
C HIS A 55 10.14 -2.11 -9.31
N THR A 56 9.92 -1.59 -8.09
CA THR A 56 8.80 -1.93 -7.21
C THR A 56 8.16 -0.65 -6.66
N MET A 57 7.12 -0.78 -5.84
CA MET A 57 6.54 0.37 -5.15
C MET A 57 7.53 1.07 -4.20
N TRP A 58 8.55 0.37 -3.72
CA TRP A 58 9.54 0.88 -2.76
C TRP A 58 10.47 1.94 -3.36
N ARG A 59 10.48 2.08 -4.68
CA ARG A 59 11.17 3.18 -5.35
C ARG A 59 10.66 4.57 -4.94
N TYR A 60 9.48 4.64 -4.36
CA TYR A 60 8.84 5.86 -3.87
C TYR A 60 8.87 5.97 -2.35
N ARG A 61 9.88 5.39 -1.71
CA ARG A 61 9.98 5.26 -0.25
C ARG A 61 9.78 6.58 0.50
N GLU A 62 10.26 7.70 -0.04
CA GLU A 62 10.08 9.03 0.54
C GLU A 62 8.62 9.50 0.58
N LEU A 63 7.74 8.86 -0.17
CA LEU A 63 6.30 9.11 -0.21
C LEU A 63 5.50 8.02 0.51
N LEU A 64 6.17 7.09 1.20
CA LEU A 64 5.55 6.00 1.92
C LEU A 64 5.80 6.17 3.43
N PRO A 65 4.82 5.85 4.31
CA PRO A 65 4.96 6.08 5.75
C PRO A 65 5.78 4.94 6.42
N VAL A 66 7.02 4.77 5.99
CA VAL A 66 7.95 3.76 6.50
C VAL A 66 9.26 4.40 6.96
N GLU A 67 9.95 3.77 7.91
CA GLU A 67 11.27 4.21 8.33
C GLU A 67 12.31 4.01 7.20
N GLU A 68 13.40 4.76 7.24
CA GLU A 68 14.44 4.70 6.19
C GLU A 68 15.08 3.31 6.08
N ASP A 69 15.22 2.60 7.19
CA ASP A 69 15.83 1.28 7.33
C ASP A 69 14.84 0.11 7.26
N THR A 70 13.53 0.38 7.12
CA THR A 70 12.54 -0.69 6.98
C THR A 70 12.84 -1.54 5.76
N PRO A 71 13.08 -2.86 5.89
CA PRO A 71 13.32 -3.71 4.74
C PRO A 71 12.10 -3.78 3.82
N ASN A 72 12.33 -3.78 2.51
CA ASN A 72 11.27 -4.06 1.54
C ASN A 72 10.61 -5.40 1.84
N THR A 73 9.31 -5.52 1.57
CA THR A 73 8.65 -6.82 1.62
C THR A 73 9.16 -7.72 0.48
N PRO A 74 9.20 -9.05 0.68
CA PRO A 74 9.84 -9.97 -0.28
C PRO A 74 9.17 -10.03 -1.64
N LEU A 75 7.86 -9.81 -1.72
CA LEU A 75 7.12 -9.83 -2.99
C LEU A 75 7.39 -8.55 -3.78
N ARG A 76 7.59 -8.71 -5.09
CA ARG A 76 7.82 -7.61 -6.02
C ARG A 76 6.50 -6.91 -6.37
N VAL A 77 6.03 -6.02 -5.50
CA VAL A 77 4.77 -5.28 -5.67
C VAL A 77 5.01 -3.96 -6.42
N GLY A 78 4.12 -3.64 -7.33
CA GLY A 78 4.20 -2.42 -8.14
C GLY A 78 5.01 -2.59 -9.42
N TRP A 79 5.31 -1.47 -10.09
CA TRP A 79 5.91 -1.48 -11.43
C TRP A 79 5.11 -2.33 -12.44
N SER A 80 3.81 -2.40 -12.25
CA SER A 80 2.89 -3.12 -13.12
C SER A 80 2.86 -2.47 -14.52
N PRO A 81 2.58 -3.22 -15.59
CA PRO A 81 2.53 -2.70 -16.95
C PRO A 81 1.58 -1.50 -17.11
N LEU A 82 1.93 -0.63 -18.02
CA LEU A 82 1.12 0.51 -18.43
C LEU A 82 0.94 0.44 -19.96
N TYR A 83 -0.28 0.13 -20.39
CA TYR A 83 -0.62 -0.03 -21.80
C TYR A 83 -1.26 1.25 -22.35
N GLU A 84 -0.86 1.69 -23.52
CA GLU A 84 -1.58 2.72 -24.26
C GLU A 84 -2.73 2.07 -25.05
N GLU A 85 -3.95 2.60 -24.88
CA GLU A 85 -5.19 2.05 -25.47
C GLU A 85 -5.84 3.05 -26.45
N PRO A 86 -5.28 3.18 -27.68
CA PRO A 86 -5.75 4.17 -28.63
C PRO A 86 -7.19 3.93 -29.11
N ARG A 87 -7.60 2.66 -29.29
CA ARG A 87 -8.96 2.32 -29.70
C ARG A 87 -10.01 2.75 -28.69
N LEU A 88 -9.74 2.48 -27.41
CA LEU A 88 -10.65 2.90 -26.33
C LEU A 88 -10.63 4.41 -26.16
N ALA A 89 -9.48 5.06 -26.33
CA ALA A 89 -9.36 6.51 -26.30
C ALA A 89 -10.26 7.15 -27.39
N GLU A 90 -10.20 6.64 -28.63
CA GLU A 90 -11.03 7.10 -29.74
C GLU A 90 -12.53 6.95 -29.44
N GLN A 91 -12.97 5.78 -28.96
CA GLN A 91 -14.37 5.53 -28.60
C GLN A 91 -14.91 6.46 -27.51
N LEU A 92 -14.03 6.89 -26.59
CA LEU A 92 -14.37 7.80 -25.49
C LEU A 92 -14.14 9.27 -25.83
N GLY A 93 -13.70 9.61 -27.05
CA GLY A 93 -13.37 10.98 -27.43
C GLY A 93 -12.17 11.55 -26.68
N LEU A 94 -11.27 10.71 -26.18
CA LEU A 94 -10.06 11.11 -25.46
C LEU A 94 -8.87 11.21 -26.41
N LYS A 95 -7.99 12.18 -26.16
CA LYS A 95 -6.75 12.32 -26.94
C LYS A 95 -5.79 11.15 -26.73
N ARG A 96 -5.69 10.66 -25.51
CA ARG A 96 -4.85 9.51 -25.11
C ARG A 96 -5.45 8.83 -23.89
N LEU A 97 -5.28 7.51 -23.78
CA LEU A 97 -5.69 6.71 -22.64
C LEU A 97 -4.62 5.66 -22.34
N TRP A 98 -4.35 5.46 -21.06
CA TRP A 98 -3.48 4.37 -20.60
C TRP A 98 -4.19 3.55 -19.54
N VAL A 99 -3.97 2.24 -19.59
CA VAL A 99 -4.45 1.27 -18.61
C VAL A 99 -3.28 0.77 -17.77
N LYS A 100 -3.34 1.01 -16.47
CA LYS A 100 -2.40 0.47 -15.48
C LYS A 100 -2.89 -0.90 -15.04
N ASP A 101 -2.18 -1.97 -15.43
CA ASP A 101 -2.59 -3.35 -15.15
C ASP A 101 -2.05 -3.83 -13.79
N ASP A 102 -2.75 -3.48 -12.72
CA ASP A 102 -2.42 -3.96 -11.38
C ASP A 102 -2.85 -5.42 -11.11
N GLY A 103 -3.47 -6.09 -12.09
CA GLY A 103 -3.66 -7.54 -12.10
C GLY A 103 -2.34 -8.32 -12.22
N GLN A 104 -1.26 -7.67 -12.64
CA GLN A 104 0.09 -8.26 -12.70
C GLN A 104 0.88 -8.19 -11.38
N ASN A 105 0.28 -7.70 -10.30
CA ASN A 105 0.88 -7.81 -8.97
C ASN A 105 0.91 -9.27 -8.50
N PRO A 106 1.76 -9.63 -7.51
CA PRO A 106 1.99 -11.02 -7.08
C PRO A 106 0.76 -11.84 -6.71
N THR A 107 -0.30 -11.20 -6.16
CA THR A 107 -1.57 -11.87 -5.86
C THR A 107 -2.70 -11.45 -6.83
N ALA A 108 -2.33 -11.06 -8.04
CA ALA A 108 -3.23 -10.65 -9.12
C ALA A 108 -4.19 -9.50 -8.72
N SER A 109 -3.73 -8.57 -7.89
CA SER A 109 -4.59 -7.50 -7.37
C SER A 109 -3.83 -6.22 -7.01
N LEU A 110 -4.50 -5.07 -7.21
CA LEU A 110 -4.05 -3.77 -6.70
C LEU A 110 -3.89 -3.76 -5.16
N LYS A 111 -4.54 -4.70 -4.45
CA LYS A 111 -4.46 -4.80 -2.98
C LYS A 111 -3.06 -5.12 -2.49
N ASP A 112 -2.19 -5.68 -3.32
CA ASP A 112 -0.81 -5.93 -2.96
C ASP A 112 -0.06 -4.68 -2.51
N ARG A 113 -0.37 -3.51 -3.07
CA ARG A 113 0.24 -2.24 -2.65
C ARG A 113 -0.06 -1.91 -1.19
N ALA A 114 -1.33 -2.00 -0.80
CA ALA A 114 -1.74 -1.77 0.58
C ALA A 114 -1.24 -2.88 1.52
N SER A 115 -1.28 -4.14 1.08
CA SER A 115 -0.83 -5.28 1.87
C SER A 115 0.67 -5.27 2.12
N ALA A 116 1.49 -4.93 1.13
CA ALA A 116 2.93 -4.75 1.31
C ALA A 116 3.23 -3.67 2.34
N MET A 117 2.49 -2.54 2.29
CA MET A 117 2.62 -1.47 3.27
C MET A 117 2.22 -1.93 4.67
N ALA A 118 1.06 -2.60 4.82
CA ALA A 118 0.60 -3.12 6.11
C ALA A 118 1.60 -4.11 6.72
N VAL A 119 2.17 -5.00 5.90
CA VAL A 119 3.20 -5.96 6.32
C VAL A 119 4.48 -5.24 6.75
N ALA A 120 4.93 -4.22 6.01
CA ALA A 120 6.10 -3.42 6.39
C ALA A 120 5.88 -2.74 7.76
N LYS A 121 4.74 -2.10 7.96
CA LYS A 121 4.37 -1.47 9.23
C LYS A 121 4.24 -2.47 10.39
N ALA A 122 3.64 -3.65 10.14
CA ALA A 122 3.57 -4.72 11.13
C ALA A 122 4.97 -5.17 11.59
N ARG A 123 5.92 -5.27 10.65
CA ARG A 123 7.32 -5.61 10.97
C ARG A 123 8.01 -4.50 11.77
N GLU A 124 7.81 -3.23 11.43
CA GLU A 124 8.31 -2.09 12.20
C GLU A 124 7.78 -2.11 13.65
N ALA A 125 6.50 -2.47 13.83
CA ALA A 125 5.90 -2.64 15.15
C ALA A 125 6.32 -3.93 15.88
N GLY A 126 7.17 -4.78 15.30
CA GLY A 126 7.58 -6.06 15.87
C GLY A 126 6.49 -7.11 15.93
N ALA A 127 5.39 -6.93 15.20
CA ALA A 127 4.27 -7.87 15.17
C ALA A 127 4.70 -9.23 14.63
N LYS A 128 4.14 -10.30 15.21
CA LYS A 128 4.32 -11.68 14.75
C LYS A 128 3.10 -12.21 14.01
N VAL A 129 2.00 -11.52 14.14
CA VAL A 129 0.69 -11.88 13.58
C VAL A 129 0.07 -10.66 12.94
N ILE A 130 -0.56 -10.86 11.79
CA ILE A 130 -1.37 -9.86 11.13
C ILE A 130 -2.74 -10.44 10.81
N ALA A 131 -3.79 -9.65 10.86
CA ALA A 131 -5.15 -10.12 10.64
C ALA A 131 -5.95 -9.15 9.77
N CYS A 132 -6.90 -9.69 9.00
CA CYS A 132 -7.93 -8.87 8.37
C CYS A 132 -9.26 -9.60 8.28
N SER A 133 -10.33 -8.82 8.07
CA SER A 133 -11.68 -9.36 7.79
C SER A 133 -12.03 -9.07 6.34
N SER A 134 -11.94 -10.09 5.48
CA SER A 134 -12.25 -9.98 4.05
C SER A 134 -12.44 -11.37 3.42
N THR A 135 -13.31 -11.46 2.42
CA THR A 135 -13.53 -12.69 1.60
C THR A 135 -12.96 -12.55 0.18
N GLY A 136 -12.14 -11.54 -0.09
CA GLY A 136 -11.69 -11.24 -1.45
C GLY A 136 -10.22 -10.83 -1.48
N ASN A 137 -9.87 -10.03 -2.49
CA ASN A 137 -8.49 -9.67 -2.80
C ASN A 137 -7.70 -9.06 -1.64
N ALA A 138 -8.34 -8.39 -0.67
CA ALA A 138 -7.63 -7.87 0.50
C ALA A 138 -7.13 -9.02 1.40
N ALA A 139 -7.92 -10.10 1.54
CA ALA A 139 -7.53 -11.28 2.31
C ALA A 139 -6.38 -12.05 1.62
N SER A 140 -6.56 -12.41 0.34
CA SER A 140 -5.55 -13.16 -0.41
C SER A 140 -4.23 -12.38 -0.54
N SER A 141 -4.32 -11.07 -0.79
CA SER A 141 -3.16 -10.21 -0.87
C SER A 141 -2.43 -10.10 0.47
N LEU A 142 -3.16 -9.86 1.59
CA LEU A 142 -2.52 -9.78 2.89
C LEU A 142 -1.87 -11.11 3.27
N ALA A 143 -2.57 -12.23 3.05
CA ALA A 143 -2.05 -13.56 3.34
C ALA A 143 -0.76 -13.86 2.56
N GLY A 144 -0.74 -13.57 1.24
CA GLY A 144 0.44 -13.79 0.39
C GLY A 144 1.63 -12.92 0.80
N ASN A 145 1.41 -11.62 1.02
CA ASN A 145 2.47 -10.70 1.42
C ASN A 145 3.01 -11.02 2.83
N ALA A 146 2.13 -11.38 3.77
CA ALA A 146 2.51 -11.75 5.13
C ALA A 146 3.27 -13.08 5.17
N ALA A 147 2.81 -14.09 4.44
CA ALA A 147 3.49 -15.39 4.33
C ALA A 147 4.90 -15.23 3.79
N ALA A 148 5.08 -14.46 2.71
CA ALA A 148 6.39 -14.17 2.15
C ALA A 148 7.31 -13.45 3.14
N ALA A 149 6.74 -12.64 4.05
CA ALA A 149 7.49 -11.92 5.09
C ALA A 149 7.67 -12.71 6.39
N GLY A 150 7.19 -13.96 6.47
CA GLY A 150 7.29 -14.81 7.66
C GLY A 150 6.34 -14.44 8.80
N LEU A 151 5.26 -13.70 8.51
CA LEU A 151 4.23 -13.36 9.50
C LEU A 151 3.08 -14.37 9.48
N LYS A 152 2.59 -14.73 10.66
CA LYS A 152 1.36 -15.51 10.79
C LYS A 152 0.16 -14.64 10.44
N THR A 153 -0.77 -15.18 9.63
CA THR A 153 -1.94 -14.43 9.18
C THR A 153 -3.23 -15.10 9.64
N TYR A 154 -4.17 -14.30 10.14
CA TYR A 154 -5.54 -14.71 10.39
C TYR A 154 -6.51 -13.95 9.51
N ILE A 155 -7.31 -14.68 8.73
CA ILE A 155 -8.34 -14.11 7.88
C ILE A 155 -9.71 -14.44 8.50
N PHE A 156 -10.45 -13.42 8.88
CA PHE A 156 -11.80 -13.56 9.41
C PHE A 156 -12.80 -13.41 8.27
N VAL A 157 -13.67 -14.40 8.11
CA VAL A 157 -14.72 -14.41 7.09
C VAL A 157 -16.08 -14.63 7.74
N PRO A 158 -17.17 -14.00 7.24
CA PRO A 158 -18.51 -14.29 7.72
C PRO A 158 -18.87 -15.75 7.48
N SER A 159 -19.56 -16.41 8.42
CA SER A 159 -20.01 -17.81 8.28
C SER A 159 -20.89 -18.04 7.04
N ARG A 160 -21.59 -16.99 6.58
CA ARG A 160 -22.44 -16.99 5.36
C ARG A 160 -21.67 -16.66 4.07
N ALA A 161 -20.35 -16.53 4.12
CA ALA A 161 -19.56 -16.22 2.92
C ALA A 161 -19.70 -17.35 1.87
N PRO A 162 -19.81 -17.01 0.58
CA PRO A 162 -19.85 -18.02 -0.49
C PRO A 162 -18.60 -18.91 -0.45
N LYS A 163 -18.79 -20.24 -0.49
CA LYS A 163 -17.68 -21.22 -0.41
C LYS A 163 -16.56 -20.93 -1.44
N GLY A 164 -16.89 -20.59 -2.68
CA GLY A 164 -15.91 -20.26 -3.72
C GLY A 164 -15.09 -18.98 -3.48
N LYS A 165 -15.42 -18.17 -2.44
CA LYS A 165 -14.61 -17.03 -2.00
C LYS A 165 -13.73 -17.34 -0.80
N VAL A 166 -13.96 -18.48 -0.15
CA VAL A 166 -13.22 -18.90 1.06
C VAL A 166 -12.22 -20.01 0.74
N ALA A 167 -12.43 -20.73 -0.36
CA ALA A 167 -11.58 -21.81 -0.85
C ALA A 167 -10.19 -21.34 -1.29
#